data_43d6e9e9307eb99d4100a9cc1f9cb995
#
_entry.id   43d6e9e9307eb99d4100a9cc1f9cb995
#
_cell.length_a   1.000
_cell.length_b   1.000
_cell.length_c   1.000
_cell.angle_alpha   90.00
_cell.angle_beta   90.00
_cell.angle_gamma   90.00
#
_symmetry.space_group_name_H-M   'P 1'
#
loop_
_entity.id
_entity.type
_entity.pdbx_description
1 polymer ?
#
loop_
_entity_poly.entity_id
_entity_poly.type
_entity_poly.pdbx_seq_one_letter_code
_entity_poly.pdbx_strand_id
1 'polypeptide(L)'
;MNKITQGMMAAIVAGCFMGNVAQAGNGVYVTGKLGSSIMQLSDHKWEDDAWGESYHGSNKTKGVFGGGVAIGYDFYDAYSLPIRTEFDIMIRGKASSDYNLGTSSYGTPGTSGYWDSDDAKNDVTLNTFMVNAYYDFRNSTAFTPYVSVGLGMASLKHKAKNSYTEVSYPSGSTTYDSFSKSKTATNFAWSLGVGTQYTFNDNLALDLSYRYLDAGKSDVNYDGAKSKIKVRTNDIMLGIVYRF
;
A
#
# COMPACT_ATOMS: atom_id res chain seq x y z
N MET A 1 12.36 14.18 -4.77
CA MET A 1 11.91 13.72 -6.10
C MET A 1 10.53 14.30 -6.32
N ASN A 2 10.37 15.13 -7.35
CA ASN A 2 9.14 15.89 -7.61
C ASN A 2 7.98 14.99 -8.04
N LYS A 3 6.74 15.37 -7.65
CA LYS A 3 5.49 14.67 -7.99
C LYS A 3 5.30 14.47 -9.52
N ILE A 4 5.91 15.30 -10.34
CA ILE A 4 5.92 15.21 -11.82
C ILE A 4 6.68 13.98 -12.30
N THR A 5 7.76 13.58 -11.62
CA THR A 5 8.62 12.44 -12.00
C THR A 5 7.91 11.10 -11.76
N GLN A 6 6.99 11.02 -10.79
CA GLN A 6 6.22 9.81 -10.50
C GLN A 6 5.10 9.57 -11.54
N GLY A 7 4.45 10.64 -12.02
CA GLY A 7 3.45 10.55 -13.08
C GLY A 7 4.05 10.20 -14.44
N MET A 8 5.26 10.68 -14.75
CA MET A 8 5.96 10.35 -15.99
C MET A 8 6.47 8.91 -16.04
N MET A 9 6.91 8.33 -14.92
CA MET A 9 7.33 6.91 -14.89
C MET A 9 6.17 5.94 -15.18
N ALA A 10 4.96 6.23 -14.68
CA ALA A 10 3.78 5.40 -14.96
C ALA A 10 3.38 5.46 -16.44
N ALA A 11 3.50 6.62 -17.09
CA ALA A 11 3.19 6.79 -18.51
C ALA A 11 4.25 6.18 -19.44
N ILE A 12 5.53 6.19 -19.05
CA ILE A 12 6.64 5.63 -19.83
C ILE A 12 6.61 4.09 -19.79
N VAL A 13 6.24 3.47 -18.65
CA VAL A 13 6.10 2.01 -18.56
C VAL A 13 4.95 1.51 -19.42
N ALA A 14 3.83 2.22 -19.50
CA ALA A 14 2.72 1.88 -20.41
C ALA A 14 3.09 2.03 -21.89
N GLY A 15 3.89 3.03 -22.26
CA GLY A 15 4.30 3.30 -23.65
C GLY A 15 5.37 2.36 -24.19
N CYS A 16 6.30 1.89 -23.36
CA CYS A 16 7.39 1.00 -23.81
C CYS A 16 6.92 -0.44 -24.09
N PHE A 17 5.81 -0.89 -23.48
CA PHE A 17 5.28 -2.22 -23.75
C PHE A 17 4.44 -2.31 -25.03
N MET A 18 3.90 -1.21 -25.56
CA MET A 18 3.05 -1.25 -26.76
C MET A 18 3.83 -1.37 -28.08
N GLY A 19 5.12 -1.08 -28.10
CA GLY A 19 5.89 -1.01 -29.35
C GLY A 19 6.36 -2.34 -29.94
N ASN A 20 6.53 -3.40 -29.15
CA ASN A 20 7.11 -4.68 -29.58
C ASN A 20 6.29 -5.94 -29.22
N VAL A 21 5.10 -5.78 -28.65
CA VAL A 21 4.27 -6.92 -28.20
C VAL A 21 3.30 -7.38 -29.30
N ALA A 22 3.20 -6.66 -30.42
CA ALA A 22 2.35 -7.02 -31.57
C ALA A 22 2.70 -8.36 -32.23
N GLN A 23 3.74 -9.05 -31.78
CA GLN A 23 4.17 -10.39 -32.22
C GLN A 23 4.17 -11.41 -31.06
N ALA A 24 3.59 -11.04 -29.89
CA ALA A 24 3.41 -11.96 -28.79
C ALA A 24 2.36 -13.01 -29.20
N GLY A 25 2.75 -14.28 -29.18
CA GLY A 25 1.86 -15.38 -29.57
C GLY A 25 0.59 -15.46 -28.74
N ASN A 26 -0.37 -16.24 -29.19
CA ASN A 26 -1.68 -16.47 -28.57
C ASN A 26 -1.54 -16.67 -27.04
N GLY A 27 -2.29 -15.86 -26.26
CA GLY A 27 -2.37 -15.97 -24.81
C GLY A 27 -1.66 -14.87 -24.03
N VAL A 28 -0.79 -14.05 -24.61
CA VAL A 28 -0.16 -12.92 -23.93
C VAL A 28 -1.17 -11.78 -23.77
N TYR A 29 -1.18 -11.15 -22.56
CA TYR A 29 -2.01 -9.98 -22.31
C TYR A 29 -1.30 -8.99 -21.40
N VAL A 30 -1.78 -7.74 -21.42
CA VAL A 30 -1.39 -6.68 -20.50
C VAL A 30 -2.63 -6.14 -19.78
N THR A 31 -2.45 -5.69 -18.54
CA THR A 31 -3.54 -5.10 -17.74
C THR A 31 -3.09 -3.78 -17.13
N GLY A 32 -3.90 -2.74 -17.28
CA GLY A 32 -3.82 -1.52 -16.49
C GLY A 32 -4.86 -1.58 -15.37
N LYS A 33 -4.47 -1.33 -14.12
CA LYS A 33 -5.34 -1.44 -12.93
C LYS A 33 -5.39 -0.13 -12.17
N LEU A 34 -6.59 0.26 -11.74
CA LEU A 34 -6.82 1.42 -10.86
C LEU A 34 -7.86 1.05 -9.80
N GLY A 35 -7.75 1.62 -8.61
CA GLY A 35 -8.75 1.38 -7.58
C GLY A 35 -8.36 1.86 -6.21
N SER A 36 -9.07 1.37 -5.20
CA SER A 36 -8.88 1.72 -3.80
C SER A 36 -8.28 0.57 -3.03
N SER A 37 -7.28 0.90 -2.22
CA SER A 37 -6.67 -0.01 -1.25
C SER A 37 -7.06 0.43 0.16
N ILE A 38 -7.79 -0.40 0.87
CA ILE A 38 -8.11 -0.21 2.27
C ILE A 38 -6.95 -0.81 3.09
N MET A 39 -6.01 0.06 3.49
CA MET A 39 -4.82 -0.32 4.25
C MET A 39 -5.17 -0.43 5.73
N GLN A 40 -4.94 -1.60 6.30
CA GLN A 40 -5.05 -1.87 7.72
C GLN A 40 -3.65 -1.84 8.33
N LEU A 41 -3.45 -0.89 9.23
CA LEU A 41 -2.24 -0.70 9.99
C LEU A 41 -2.49 -1.25 11.39
N SER A 42 -1.86 -2.36 11.73
CA SER A 42 -2.05 -3.07 13.01
C SER A 42 -0.72 -3.31 13.72
N ASP A 43 -0.80 -3.87 14.92
CA ASP A 43 0.36 -4.16 15.77
C ASP A 43 1.25 -2.91 15.98
N HIS A 44 0.60 -1.74 16.12
CA HIS A 44 1.32 -0.51 16.47
C HIS A 44 1.94 -0.67 17.84
N LYS A 45 3.25 -0.86 17.87
CA LYS A 45 4.03 -0.91 19.10
C LYS A 45 5.11 0.13 19.04
N TRP A 46 5.13 0.98 20.06
CA TRP A 46 6.20 1.92 20.33
C TRP A 46 6.93 1.44 21.55
N GLU A 47 8.20 1.20 21.45
CA GLU A 47 9.08 0.77 22.53
C GLU A 47 10.16 1.83 22.71
N ASP A 48 10.33 2.31 23.94
CA ASP A 48 11.45 3.15 24.34
C ASP A 48 12.39 2.33 25.24
N ASP A 49 13.55 1.98 24.69
CA ASP A 49 14.52 1.15 25.40
C ASP A 49 15.24 1.93 26.53
N ALA A 50 15.23 3.28 26.49
CA ALA A 50 15.90 4.12 27.50
C ALA A 50 15.09 4.21 28.80
N TRP A 51 13.76 4.18 28.71
CA TRP A 51 12.85 4.32 29.86
C TRP A 51 12.09 3.03 30.17
N GLY A 52 12.24 2.00 29.33
CA GLY A 52 11.53 0.72 29.49
C GLY A 52 10.02 0.80 29.27
N GLU A 53 9.56 1.87 28.61
CA GLU A 53 8.15 2.10 28.34
C GLU A 53 7.73 1.48 27.01
N SER A 54 6.51 0.96 26.97
CA SER A 54 5.92 0.46 25.74
C SER A 54 4.49 0.97 25.58
N TYR A 55 4.22 1.55 24.42
CA TYR A 55 2.89 2.03 24.04
C TYR A 55 2.32 1.17 22.93
N HIS A 56 1.06 0.75 23.06
CA HIS A 56 0.33 0.02 22.04
C HIS A 56 -0.75 0.92 21.45
N GLY A 57 -0.55 1.34 20.21
CA GLY A 57 -1.55 2.12 19.47
C GLY A 57 -2.69 1.26 18.94
N SER A 58 -3.87 1.86 18.83
CA SER A 58 -5.04 1.21 18.21
C SER A 58 -4.81 0.95 16.72
N ASN A 59 -5.43 -0.13 16.21
CA ASN A 59 -5.44 -0.41 14.77
C ASN A 59 -6.08 0.75 14.01
N LYS A 60 -5.47 1.14 12.90
CA LYS A 60 -5.98 2.20 12.01
C LYS A 60 -6.23 1.63 10.62
N THR A 61 -7.34 2.05 10.04
CA THR A 61 -7.72 1.70 8.68
C THR A 61 -7.75 2.97 7.84
N LYS A 62 -7.10 2.96 6.69
CA LYS A 62 -7.05 4.10 5.75
C LYS A 62 -7.29 3.63 4.32
N GLY A 63 -8.23 4.30 3.66
CA GLY A 63 -8.44 4.16 2.22
C GLY A 63 -7.42 5.01 1.46
N VAL A 64 -6.75 4.42 0.49
CA VAL A 64 -5.84 5.12 -0.42
C VAL A 64 -6.11 4.68 -1.85
N PHE A 65 -5.93 5.58 -2.80
CA PHE A 65 -5.94 5.21 -4.22
C PHE A 65 -4.65 4.50 -4.60
N GLY A 66 -4.76 3.56 -5.53
CA GLY A 66 -3.64 2.85 -6.11
C GLY A 66 -3.86 2.55 -7.57
N GLY A 67 -2.78 2.27 -8.26
CA GLY A 67 -2.81 1.83 -9.64
C GLY A 67 -1.59 0.97 -9.96
N GLY A 68 -1.69 0.22 -11.04
CA GLY A 68 -0.62 -0.66 -11.44
C GLY A 68 -0.77 -1.14 -12.86
N VAL A 69 0.24 -1.89 -13.27
CA VAL A 69 0.28 -2.54 -14.57
C VAL A 69 0.70 -3.99 -14.40
N ALA A 70 0.26 -4.82 -15.30
CA ALA A 70 0.62 -6.22 -15.29
C ALA A 70 0.82 -6.75 -16.71
N ILE A 71 1.63 -7.79 -16.83
CA ILE A 71 1.77 -8.63 -18.01
C ILE A 71 1.48 -10.07 -17.62
N GLY A 72 0.71 -10.76 -18.42
CA GLY A 72 0.28 -12.12 -18.14
C GLY A 72 0.22 -13.02 -19.37
N TYR A 73 -0.03 -14.28 -19.08
CA TYR A 73 -0.24 -15.32 -20.07
C TYR A 73 -1.47 -16.16 -19.71
N ASP A 74 -2.38 -16.30 -20.66
CA ASP A 74 -3.56 -17.16 -20.61
C ASP A 74 -3.24 -18.50 -21.29
N PHE A 75 -3.30 -19.58 -20.51
CA PHE A 75 -2.97 -20.92 -21.00
C PHE A 75 -4.14 -21.61 -21.73
N TYR A 76 -5.27 -20.94 -21.86
CA TYR A 76 -6.47 -21.58 -22.37
C TYR A 76 -6.37 -21.89 -23.86
N ASP A 77 -5.97 -20.92 -24.66
CA ASP A 77 -5.96 -21.06 -26.11
C ASP A 77 -4.92 -22.09 -26.60
N ALA A 78 -3.77 -22.15 -25.94
CA ALA A 78 -2.69 -23.06 -26.30
C ALA A 78 -2.84 -24.47 -25.69
N TYR A 79 -3.42 -24.57 -24.49
CA TYR A 79 -3.37 -25.82 -23.72
C TYR A 79 -4.74 -26.25 -23.16
N SER A 80 -5.81 -25.50 -23.44
CA SER A 80 -7.16 -25.71 -22.86
C SER A 80 -7.18 -25.72 -21.32
N LEU A 81 -6.20 -25.06 -20.70
CA LEU A 81 -6.12 -24.92 -19.25
C LEU A 81 -6.77 -23.62 -18.81
N PRO A 82 -7.75 -23.64 -17.91
CA PRO A 82 -8.42 -22.44 -17.42
C PRO A 82 -7.56 -21.70 -16.38
N ILE A 83 -6.30 -21.50 -16.68
CA ILE A 83 -5.29 -20.90 -15.81
C ILE A 83 -4.66 -19.71 -16.53
N ARG A 84 -4.47 -18.63 -15.78
CA ARG A 84 -3.65 -17.48 -16.20
C ARG A 84 -2.56 -17.24 -15.17
N THR A 85 -1.40 -16.75 -15.64
CA THR A 85 -0.35 -16.22 -14.76
C THR A 85 -0.09 -14.76 -15.10
N GLU A 86 0.30 -13.99 -14.09
CA GLU A 86 0.49 -12.55 -14.26
C GLU A 86 1.62 -12.06 -13.36
N PHE A 87 2.52 -11.25 -13.87
CA PHE A 87 3.41 -10.42 -13.09
C PHE A 87 2.82 -9.02 -12.98
N ASP A 88 2.58 -8.55 -11.75
CA ASP A 88 1.96 -7.26 -11.49
C ASP A 88 2.84 -6.34 -10.64
N ILE A 89 2.79 -5.06 -10.95
CA ILE A 89 3.40 -3.98 -10.18
C ILE A 89 2.29 -3.04 -9.75
N MET A 90 2.14 -2.85 -8.43
CA MET A 90 1.14 -1.95 -7.86
C MET A 90 1.79 -0.88 -7.00
N ILE A 91 1.36 0.36 -7.20
CA ILE A 91 1.77 1.54 -6.44
C ILE A 91 0.54 2.08 -5.72
N ARG A 92 0.67 2.35 -4.42
CA ARG A 92 -0.42 2.87 -3.60
C ARG A 92 -0.09 4.22 -3.01
N GLY A 93 -1.10 5.04 -2.81
CA GLY A 93 -0.99 6.30 -2.10
C GLY A 93 -0.54 6.10 -0.66
N LYS A 94 -0.20 7.22 -0.03
CA LYS A 94 0.28 7.25 1.35
C LYS A 94 -0.89 7.12 2.33
N ALA A 95 -0.80 6.17 3.27
CA ALA A 95 -1.65 6.09 4.44
C ALA A 95 -0.99 6.80 5.62
N SER A 96 -1.71 7.73 6.26
CA SER A 96 -1.23 8.47 7.42
C SER A 96 -2.08 8.13 8.64
N SER A 97 -1.42 7.93 9.78
CA SER A 97 -2.08 7.77 11.08
C SER A 97 -1.41 8.66 12.11
N ASP A 98 -2.23 9.40 12.85
CA ASP A 98 -1.79 10.32 13.87
C ASP A 98 -2.24 9.79 15.24
N TYR A 99 -1.39 9.94 16.26
CA TYR A 99 -1.63 9.52 17.63
C TYR A 99 -1.15 10.63 18.57
N ASN A 100 -1.96 11.00 19.57
CA ASN A 100 -1.48 11.75 20.71
C ASN A 100 -0.89 10.73 21.70
N LEU A 101 0.37 10.89 22.05
CA LEU A 101 1.09 10.03 23.01
C LEU A 101 0.83 10.45 24.44
N GLY A 102 0.52 11.73 24.66
CA GLY A 102 0.21 12.28 25.96
C GLY A 102 0.11 13.79 25.93
N THR A 103 -0.57 14.33 26.92
CA THR A 103 -0.58 15.74 27.25
C THR A 103 -0.35 15.88 28.73
N SER A 104 0.48 16.83 29.15
CA SER A 104 0.66 17.15 30.54
C SER A 104 0.51 18.64 30.77
N SER A 105 0.23 19.01 31.99
CA SER A 105 0.18 20.40 32.40
C SER A 105 0.62 20.54 33.84
N TYR A 106 1.35 21.60 34.12
CA TYR A 106 1.78 21.97 35.46
C TYR A 106 1.46 23.44 35.74
N GLY A 107 0.99 23.75 36.95
CA GLY A 107 0.66 25.09 37.33
C GLY A 107 -0.76 25.54 36.97
N THR A 108 -0.96 26.86 36.86
CA THR A 108 -2.26 27.46 36.53
C THR A 108 -2.20 28.06 35.11
N PRO A 109 -3.03 27.59 34.16
CA PRO A 109 -3.05 28.13 32.83
C PRO A 109 -3.19 29.66 32.81
N GLY A 110 -2.36 30.31 32.00
CA GLY A 110 -2.32 31.78 31.87
C GLY A 110 -1.58 32.52 32.99
N THR A 111 -1.23 31.87 34.11
CA THR A 111 -0.59 32.52 35.28
C THR A 111 0.81 32.01 35.50
N SER A 112 1.01 30.70 35.57
CA SER A 112 2.32 30.08 35.80
C SER A 112 2.31 28.62 35.41
N GLY A 113 3.46 28.09 35.00
CA GLY A 113 3.64 26.70 34.62
C GLY A 113 3.71 26.47 33.09
N TYR A 114 3.34 25.29 32.65
CA TYR A 114 3.35 24.92 31.25
C TYR A 114 2.23 23.91 30.91
N TRP A 115 1.92 23.85 29.61
CA TRP A 115 1.13 22.80 29.00
C TRP A 115 1.97 22.20 27.86
N ASP A 116 1.98 20.89 27.74
CA ASP A 116 2.68 20.21 26.65
C ASP A 116 1.83 19.11 26.00
N SER A 117 2.17 18.81 24.75
CA SER A 117 1.57 17.72 23.97
C SER A 117 2.66 17.01 23.17
N ASP A 118 2.60 15.68 23.22
CA ASP A 118 3.46 14.81 22.46
C ASP A 118 2.63 14.02 21.43
N ASP A 119 2.93 14.24 20.16
CA ASP A 119 2.17 13.69 19.06
C ASP A 119 3.06 12.83 18.13
N ALA A 120 2.60 11.63 17.83
CA ALA A 120 3.25 10.74 16.86
C ALA A 120 2.45 10.62 15.58
N LYS A 121 3.14 10.65 14.45
CA LYS A 121 2.56 10.44 13.12
C LYS A 121 3.32 9.37 12.38
N ASN A 122 2.57 8.39 11.85
CA ASN A 122 3.08 7.35 10.99
C ASN A 122 2.54 7.50 9.56
N ASP A 123 3.43 7.65 8.60
CA ASP A 123 3.14 7.66 7.17
C ASP A 123 3.65 6.35 6.55
N VAL A 124 2.76 5.61 5.89
CA VAL A 124 3.09 4.34 5.23
C VAL A 124 2.76 4.43 3.75
N THR A 125 3.73 4.03 2.92
CA THR A 125 3.53 3.84 1.47
C THR A 125 3.89 2.40 1.12
N LEU A 126 3.02 1.74 0.36
CA LEU A 126 3.16 0.35 -0.02
C LEU A 126 3.20 0.20 -1.54
N ASN A 127 4.29 -0.35 -2.05
CA ASN A 127 4.40 -0.81 -3.43
C ASN A 127 4.60 -2.33 -3.44
N THR A 128 4.04 -3.02 -4.43
CA THR A 128 4.16 -4.48 -4.52
C THR A 128 4.56 -4.94 -5.91
N PHE A 129 5.33 -6.04 -5.94
CA PHE A 129 5.77 -6.77 -7.12
C PHE A 129 5.34 -8.22 -6.90
N MET A 130 4.33 -8.68 -7.65
CA MET A 130 3.68 -9.96 -7.39
C MET A 130 3.65 -10.82 -8.64
N VAL A 131 3.82 -12.13 -8.44
CA VAL A 131 3.44 -13.15 -9.42
C VAL A 131 2.13 -13.75 -8.95
N ASN A 132 1.11 -13.70 -9.80
CA ASN A 132 -0.22 -14.19 -9.51
C ASN A 132 -0.57 -15.35 -10.43
N ALA A 133 -1.30 -16.32 -9.90
CA ALA A 133 -1.96 -17.36 -10.65
C ALA A 133 -3.47 -17.22 -10.47
N TYR A 134 -4.19 -17.40 -11.56
CA TYR A 134 -5.66 -17.29 -11.62
C TYR A 134 -6.23 -18.61 -12.10
N TYR A 135 -7.36 -19.00 -11.54
CA TYR A 135 -8.20 -20.06 -12.07
C TYR A 135 -9.52 -19.46 -12.54
N ASP A 136 -9.78 -19.55 -13.85
CA ASP A 136 -10.93 -18.95 -14.52
C ASP A 136 -12.08 -19.95 -14.62
N PHE A 137 -13.24 -19.60 -14.07
CA PHE A 137 -14.49 -20.38 -14.22
C PHE A 137 -15.14 -20.03 -15.56
N ARG A 138 -14.57 -20.56 -16.62
CA ARG A 138 -15.04 -20.29 -17.98
C ARG A 138 -16.45 -20.85 -18.21
N ASN A 139 -17.25 -20.07 -18.89
CA ASN A 139 -18.64 -20.37 -19.23
C ASN A 139 -19.01 -19.73 -20.58
N SER A 140 -20.25 -19.91 -21.04
CA SER A 140 -20.73 -19.40 -22.32
C SER A 140 -21.15 -17.93 -22.32
N THR A 141 -20.98 -17.22 -21.20
CA THR A 141 -21.32 -15.80 -21.10
C THR A 141 -20.10 -14.92 -21.30
N ALA A 142 -20.30 -13.59 -21.43
CA ALA A 142 -19.21 -12.62 -21.47
C ALA A 142 -18.50 -12.44 -20.12
N PHE A 143 -19.06 -12.95 -19.02
CA PHE A 143 -18.46 -12.87 -17.70
C PHE A 143 -17.67 -14.13 -17.38
N THR A 144 -16.41 -13.95 -17.00
CA THR A 144 -15.51 -15.03 -16.55
C THR A 144 -15.10 -14.76 -15.10
N PRO A 145 -15.81 -15.34 -14.12
CA PRO A 145 -15.40 -15.30 -12.72
C PRO A 145 -14.05 -16.00 -12.52
N TYR A 146 -13.29 -15.60 -11.51
CA TYR A 146 -12.04 -16.25 -11.19
C TYR A 146 -11.68 -16.15 -9.71
N VAL A 147 -10.77 -17.00 -9.27
CA VAL A 147 -10.04 -16.91 -8.01
C VAL A 147 -8.56 -16.74 -8.31
N SER A 148 -7.83 -16.11 -7.39
CA SER A 148 -6.40 -15.91 -7.58
C SER A 148 -5.61 -16.08 -6.30
N VAL A 149 -4.35 -16.50 -6.46
CA VAL A 149 -3.33 -16.52 -5.42
C VAL A 149 -2.11 -15.78 -5.93
N GLY A 150 -1.42 -15.06 -5.06
CA GLY A 150 -0.23 -14.32 -5.44
C GLY A 150 0.86 -14.42 -4.38
N LEU A 151 2.11 -14.43 -4.87
CA LEU A 151 3.32 -14.40 -4.06
C LEU A 151 4.25 -13.34 -4.62
N GLY A 152 5.01 -12.66 -3.76
CA GLY A 152 5.92 -11.64 -4.22
C GLY A 152 6.58 -10.84 -3.11
N MET A 153 6.88 -9.59 -3.44
CA MET A 153 7.57 -8.67 -2.54
C MET A 153 6.76 -7.39 -2.34
N ALA A 154 6.72 -6.93 -1.09
CA ALA A 154 6.16 -5.66 -0.69
C ALA A 154 7.27 -4.72 -0.25
N SER A 155 7.37 -3.55 -0.89
CA SER A 155 8.24 -2.45 -0.46
C SER A 155 7.42 -1.50 0.41
N LEU A 156 7.69 -1.52 1.70
CA LEU A 156 7.05 -0.70 2.72
C LEU A 156 7.96 0.47 3.09
N LYS A 157 7.58 1.69 2.71
CA LYS A 157 8.23 2.89 3.22
C LYS A 157 7.44 3.39 4.42
N HIS A 158 8.02 3.27 5.59
CA HIS A 158 7.49 3.76 6.87
C HIS A 158 8.26 5.00 7.28
N LYS A 159 7.53 6.10 7.50
CA LYS A 159 8.06 7.35 8.07
C LYS A 159 7.35 7.59 9.41
N ALA A 160 8.12 7.54 10.48
CA ALA A 160 7.68 7.94 11.81
C ALA A 160 8.10 9.40 12.06
N LYS A 161 7.20 10.20 12.60
CA LYS A 161 7.43 11.56 13.07
C LYS A 161 6.92 11.67 14.49
N ASN A 162 7.72 12.26 15.37
CA ASN A 162 7.31 12.73 16.69
C ASN A 162 7.32 14.26 16.67
N SER A 163 6.38 14.89 17.38
CA SER A 163 6.28 16.33 17.51
C SER A 163 5.92 16.68 18.94
N TYR A 164 6.77 17.45 19.59
CA TYR A 164 6.56 17.99 20.94
C TYR A 164 6.20 19.46 20.85
N THR A 165 5.17 19.85 21.56
CA THR A 165 4.75 21.25 21.66
C THR A 165 4.60 21.59 23.14
N GLU A 166 5.23 22.67 23.61
CA GLU A 166 5.12 23.19 24.96
C GLU A 166 4.69 24.65 24.93
N VAL A 167 3.75 25.01 25.76
CA VAL A 167 3.34 26.40 25.99
C VAL A 167 3.62 26.77 27.44
N SER A 168 4.53 27.72 27.66
CA SER A 168 4.94 28.19 29.00
C SER A 168 4.12 29.41 29.42
N TYR A 169 3.72 29.45 30.67
CA TYR A 169 2.96 30.56 31.27
C TYR A 169 3.80 31.34 32.34
N PRO A 170 3.59 32.66 32.49
CA PRO A 170 2.57 33.52 31.87
C PRO A 170 2.94 34.06 30.49
N SER A 171 4.16 33.79 30.00
CA SER A 171 4.70 34.42 28.78
C SER A 171 3.92 34.04 27.49
N GLY A 172 3.23 32.90 27.49
CA GLY A 172 2.62 32.32 26.29
C GLY A 172 3.67 31.84 25.27
N SER A 173 4.93 31.74 25.70
CA SER A 173 6.01 31.26 24.81
C SER A 173 5.74 29.82 24.38
N THR A 174 5.80 29.56 23.09
CA THR A 174 5.58 28.22 22.53
C THR A 174 6.92 27.68 22.00
N THR A 175 7.31 26.52 22.52
CA THR A 175 8.44 25.73 22.04
C THR A 175 7.87 24.58 21.19
N TYR A 176 8.43 24.44 19.98
CA TYR A 176 8.07 23.34 19.08
C TYR A 176 9.33 22.59 18.69
N ASP A 177 9.34 21.29 18.92
CA ASP A 177 10.38 20.39 18.43
C ASP A 177 9.77 19.25 17.63
N SER A 178 10.47 18.79 16.61
CA SER A 178 9.98 17.67 15.82
C SER A 178 11.14 16.85 15.23
N PHE A 179 10.99 15.56 15.40
CA PHE A 179 11.93 14.58 14.85
C PHE A 179 11.21 13.66 13.85
N SER A 180 11.87 13.31 12.74
CA SER A 180 11.30 12.35 11.79
C SER A 180 12.37 11.44 11.21
N LYS A 181 12.03 10.15 11.12
CA LYS A 181 12.88 9.15 10.48
C LYS A 181 12.06 8.28 9.53
N SER A 182 12.68 7.84 8.46
CA SER A 182 12.03 6.93 7.51
C SER A 182 12.91 5.73 7.23
N LYS A 183 12.26 4.57 7.09
CA LYS A 183 12.90 3.31 6.69
C LYS A 183 12.08 2.67 5.59
N THR A 184 12.74 2.06 4.63
CA THR A 184 12.10 1.20 3.64
C THR A 184 12.45 -0.25 3.99
N ALA A 185 11.43 -1.08 4.16
CA ALA A 185 11.57 -2.51 4.36
C ALA A 185 11.02 -3.24 3.12
N THR A 186 11.70 -4.28 2.69
CA THR A 186 11.22 -5.19 1.65
C THR A 186 10.86 -6.51 2.32
N ASN A 187 9.60 -6.89 2.19
CA ASN A 187 9.06 -8.09 2.83
C ASN A 187 8.54 -9.06 1.77
N PHE A 188 8.52 -10.35 2.12
CA PHE A 188 7.69 -11.30 1.42
C PHE A 188 6.22 -10.92 1.57
N ALA A 189 5.47 -10.98 0.48
CA ALA A 189 4.04 -10.70 0.44
C ALA A 189 3.29 -11.87 -0.21
N TRP A 190 2.07 -12.09 0.26
CA TRP A 190 1.15 -13.03 -0.35
C TRP A 190 -0.25 -12.44 -0.45
N SER A 191 -1.02 -12.92 -1.41
CA SER A 191 -2.37 -12.43 -1.65
C SER A 191 -3.33 -13.55 -2.05
N LEU A 192 -4.60 -13.30 -1.73
CA LEU A 192 -5.75 -14.08 -2.23
C LEU A 192 -6.73 -13.10 -2.87
N GLY A 193 -7.31 -13.49 -3.98
CA GLY A 193 -8.24 -12.64 -4.70
C GLY A 193 -9.39 -13.39 -5.35
N VAL A 194 -10.42 -12.64 -5.64
CA VAL A 194 -11.58 -13.07 -6.44
C VAL A 194 -11.94 -11.93 -7.39
N GLY A 195 -12.48 -12.26 -8.54
CA GLY A 195 -12.89 -11.23 -9.49
C GLY A 195 -13.67 -11.81 -10.66
N THR A 196 -13.94 -10.95 -11.60
CA THR A 196 -14.57 -11.31 -12.86
C THR A 196 -14.07 -10.45 -13.99
N GLN A 197 -13.84 -11.06 -15.15
CA GLN A 197 -13.60 -10.34 -16.39
C GLN A 197 -14.89 -10.28 -17.19
N TYR A 198 -15.16 -9.11 -17.76
CA TYR A 198 -16.19 -8.92 -18.77
C TYR A 198 -15.53 -8.70 -20.14
N THR A 199 -15.69 -9.63 -21.04
CA THR A 199 -15.08 -9.62 -22.37
C THR A 199 -15.96 -8.83 -23.36
N PHE A 200 -15.43 -7.74 -23.90
CA PHE A 200 -16.10 -6.93 -24.92
C PHE A 200 -15.90 -7.54 -26.32
N ASN A 201 -14.68 -7.98 -26.61
CA ASN A 201 -14.26 -8.62 -27.83
C ASN A 201 -12.99 -9.45 -27.59
N ASP A 202 -12.45 -10.10 -28.63
CA ASP A 202 -11.30 -11.00 -28.50
C ASP A 202 -10.07 -10.35 -27.87
N ASN A 203 -9.90 -9.03 -28.04
CA ASN A 203 -8.74 -8.30 -27.58
C ASN A 203 -8.97 -7.53 -26.28
N LEU A 204 -10.21 -7.18 -25.92
CA LEU A 204 -10.48 -6.23 -24.85
C LEU A 204 -11.44 -6.81 -23.81
N ALA A 205 -11.03 -6.73 -22.54
CA ALA A 205 -11.89 -7.05 -21.41
C ALA A 205 -11.75 -6.02 -20.27
N LEU A 206 -12.81 -5.89 -19.49
CA LEU A 206 -12.83 -5.17 -18.22
C LEU A 206 -12.66 -6.19 -17.08
N ASP A 207 -11.82 -5.87 -16.11
CA ASP A 207 -11.58 -6.70 -14.92
C ASP A 207 -12.08 -5.97 -13.68
N LEU A 208 -12.87 -6.65 -12.86
CA LEU A 208 -13.24 -6.17 -11.53
C LEU A 208 -12.75 -7.18 -10.51
N SER A 209 -11.91 -6.73 -9.59
CA SER A 209 -11.25 -7.60 -8.62
C SER A 209 -11.29 -7.10 -7.20
N TYR A 210 -11.36 -8.03 -6.27
CA TYR A 210 -11.05 -7.87 -4.87
C TYR A 210 -9.84 -8.71 -4.51
N ARG A 211 -8.88 -8.12 -3.80
CA ARG A 211 -7.66 -8.80 -3.37
C ARG A 211 -7.35 -8.48 -1.91
N TYR A 212 -7.20 -9.50 -1.09
CA TYR A 212 -6.55 -9.41 0.21
C TYR A 212 -5.04 -9.61 0.04
N LEU A 213 -4.25 -8.75 0.66
CA LEU A 213 -2.78 -8.78 0.63
C LEU A 213 -2.23 -8.66 2.06
N ASP A 214 -1.33 -9.55 2.47
CA ASP A 214 -0.48 -9.38 3.65
C ASP A 214 0.91 -8.94 3.17
N ALA A 215 1.28 -7.72 3.51
CA ALA A 215 2.54 -7.08 3.11
C ALA A 215 3.62 -7.18 4.18
N GLY A 216 3.38 -7.95 5.25
CA GLY A 216 4.33 -8.18 6.33
C GLY A 216 4.42 -7.02 7.33
N LYS A 217 5.59 -6.89 7.97
CA LYS A 217 5.84 -5.93 9.05
C LYS A 217 6.96 -4.97 8.67
N SER A 218 6.91 -3.77 9.23
CA SER A 218 8.00 -2.81 9.17
C SER A 218 8.31 -2.28 10.56
N ASP A 219 9.60 -2.11 10.86
CA ASP A 219 10.08 -1.48 12.07
C ASP A 219 11.00 -0.32 11.75
N VAL A 220 10.89 0.77 12.50
CA VAL A 220 11.77 1.93 12.45
C VAL A 220 12.38 2.13 13.83
N ASN A 221 13.69 2.08 13.89
CA ASN A 221 14.46 2.35 15.12
C ASN A 221 15.06 3.74 15.01
N TYR A 222 14.95 4.51 16.08
CA TYR A 222 15.65 5.79 16.21
C TYR A 222 15.87 6.12 17.67
N ASP A 223 17.07 6.53 18.00
CA ASP A 223 17.49 7.09 19.28
C ASP A 223 16.97 6.36 20.53
N GLY A 224 17.10 5.02 20.53
CA GLY A 224 16.60 4.16 21.62
C GLY A 224 15.11 3.81 21.52
N ALA A 225 14.35 4.40 20.61
CA ALA A 225 12.96 4.06 20.41
C ALA A 225 12.73 3.20 19.15
N LYS A 226 11.71 2.35 19.19
CA LYS A 226 11.34 1.44 18.10
C LYS A 226 9.85 1.51 17.80
N SER A 227 9.52 1.86 16.56
CA SER A 227 8.14 1.83 16.05
C SER A 227 7.95 0.62 15.15
N LYS A 228 7.00 -0.26 15.50
CA LYS A 228 6.63 -1.46 14.73
C LYS A 228 5.23 -1.30 14.16
N ILE A 229 5.01 -1.83 12.95
CA ILE A 229 3.72 -1.80 12.28
C ILE A 229 3.57 -3.02 11.37
N LYS A 230 2.39 -3.63 11.34
CA LYS A 230 1.99 -4.66 10.38
C LYS A 230 1.03 -4.07 9.36
N VAL A 231 1.24 -4.37 8.08
CA VAL A 231 0.46 -3.81 6.98
C VAL A 231 -0.25 -4.92 6.22
N ARG A 232 -1.57 -4.76 6.11
CA ARG A 232 -2.44 -5.58 5.26
C ARG A 232 -3.30 -4.67 4.41
N THR A 233 -3.72 -5.13 3.23
CA THR A 233 -4.64 -4.36 2.39
C THR A 233 -5.78 -5.21 1.88
N ASN A 234 -6.93 -4.55 1.71
CA ASN A 234 -8.05 -5.04 0.93
C ASN A 234 -8.18 -4.11 -0.28
N ASP A 235 -7.84 -4.63 -1.45
CA ASP A 235 -7.81 -3.86 -2.69
C ASP A 235 -9.07 -4.15 -3.50
N ILE A 236 -9.77 -3.11 -3.94
CA ILE A 236 -10.86 -3.18 -4.91
C ILE A 236 -10.37 -2.46 -6.16
N MET A 237 -10.20 -3.21 -7.25
CA MET A 237 -9.55 -2.71 -8.47
C MET A 237 -10.43 -2.90 -9.69
N LEU A 238 -10.39 -1.92 -10.56
CA LEU A 238 -10.91 -1.97 -11.91
C LEU A 238 -9.73 -2.02 -12.87
N GLY A 239 -9.74 -2.95 -13.80
CA GLY A 239 -8.69 -3.17 -14.78
C GLY A 239 -9.18 -3.16 -16.19
N ILE A 240 -8.34 -2.73 -17.12
CA ILE A 240 -8.52 -2.92 -18.57
C ILE A 240 -7.47 -3.92 -19.00
N VAL A 241 -7.94 -5.02 -19.59
CA VAL A 241 -7.11 -6.12 -20.11
C VAL A 241 -7.09 -6.04 -21.63
N TYR A 242 -5.89 -6.03 -22.20
CA TYR A 242 -5.68 -6.10 -23.63
C TYR A 242 -4.94 -7.41 -23.99
N ARG A 243 -5.55 -8.24 -24.83
CA ARG A 243 -5.00 -9.51 -25.34
C ARG A 243 -4.45 -9.31 -26.74
N PHE A 244 -3.32 -9.92 -27.04
CA PHE A 244 -2.63 -9.83 -28.33
C PHE A 244 -2.99 -10.99 -29.26
#